data_1ae7315aac4e8e022bcebc59d87f202f
#
_entry.id   1ae7315aac4e8e022bcebc59d87f202f
#
_cell.length_a   1.000
_cell.length_b   1.000
_cell.length_c   1.000
_cell.angle_alpha   90.00
_cell.angle_beta   90.00
_cell.angle_gamma   90.00
#
_symmetry.space_group_name_H-M   'P 1'
#
loop_
_entity.id
_entity.type
_entity.pdbx_description
1 polymer ?
#
loop_
_entity_poly.entity_id
_entity_poly.type
_entity_poly.pdbx_seq_one_letter_code
_entity_poly.pdbx_strand_id
1 'polypeptide(L)'
;SIDFSSDCKGNISVFSVCDKSVGVNEKGLLYELSDAVLTSDFPLGVSNEFLGKSSSISVEKGKICIIWDNKKGSFNFGGNYE
;
A
#
# COMPACT_ATOMS: atom_id res chain seq x y z
N SER A 1 7.75 -3.32 -4.55
CA SER A 1 7.16 -3.03 -3.25
C SER A 1 7.64 -1.70 -2.70
N ILE A 2 6.94 -1.20 -1.73
CA ILE A 2 7.34 0.01 -1.01
C ILE A 2 7.24 -0.29 0.48
N ASP A 3 8.28 0.12 1.22
CA ASP A 3 8.35 -0.08 2.66
C ASP A 3 8.29 1.26 3.38
N PHE A 4 7.55 1.31 4.48
CA PHE A 4 7.41 2.50 5.29
C PHE A 4 8.01 2.24 6.67
N SER A 5 8.70 3.24 7.20
CA SER A 5 9.31 3.14 8.53
C SER A 5 8.23 3.16 9.61
N SER A 6 8.60 2.72 10.82
CA SER A 6 7.69 2.69 11.95
C SER A 6 7.25 4.08 12.42
N ASP A 7 7.93 5.13 11.95
CA ASP A 7 7.58 6.51 12.32
C ASP A 7 6.44 7.09 11.50
N CYS A 8 6.06 6.43 10.41
CA CYS A 8 4.96 6.89 9.58
C CYS A 8 3.66 6.88 10.37
N LYS A 9 2.86 7.92 10.21
CA LYS A 9 1.61 8.08 10.95
C LYS A 9 0.52 8.60 10.03
N GLY A 10 -0.73 8.39 10.44
CA GLY A 10 -1.89 8.91 9.74
C GLY A 10 -2.46 7.92 8.76
N ASN A 11 -3.15 8.45 7.79
CA ASN A 11 -3.90 7.64 6.84
C ASN A 11 -3.08 7.32 5.61
N ILE A 12 -3.36 6.17 5.04
CA ILE A 12 -2.77 5.73 3.78
C ILE A 12 -3.87 5.09 2.94
N SER A 13 -3.90 5.43 1.67
CA SER A 13 -4.90 4.89 0.75
C SER A 13 -4.21 4.23 -0.41
N VAL A 14 -4.71 3.07 -0.81
CA VAL A 14 -4.14 2.28 -1.91
C VAL A 14 -5.28 1.88 -2.84
N PHE A 15 -5.11 2.16 -4.11
CA PHE A 15 -6.12 1.78 -5.09
C PHE A 15 -5.48 1.47 -6.43
N SER A 16 -6.17 0.64 -7.21
CA SER A 16 -5.71 0.25 -8.54
C SER A 16 -5.96 1.39 -9.53
N VAL A 17 -4.97 1.69 -10.34
CA VAL A 17 -5.11 2.69 -11.42
C VAL A 17 -5.24 2.04 -12.79
N CYS A 18 -5.40 0.73 -12.82
CA CYS A 18 -5.71 0.00 -14.04
C CYS A 18 -6.92 -0.88 -13.73
N ASP A 19 -7.43 -1.58 -14.74
CA ASP A 19 -8.65 -2.38 -14.58
C ASP A 19 -8.54 -3.35 -13.41
N LYS A 20 -7.37 -3.98 -13.27
CA LYS A 20 -7.17 -4.98 -12.24
C LYS A 20 -5.71 -5.04 -11.83
N SER A 21 -5.46 -5.05 -10.52
CA SER A 21 -4.15 -5.30 -9.94
C SER A 21 -4.24 -6.54 -9.06
N VAL A 22 -3.34 -7.49 -9.26
CA VAL A 22 -3.39 -8.78 -8.54
C VAL A 22 -2.13 -8.97 -7.71
N GLY A 23 -2.24 -9.83 -6.71
CA GLY A 23 -1.13 -10.09 -5.80
C GLY A 23 -0.81 -8.87 -4.96
N VAL A 24 -1.83 -8.14 -4.52
CA VAL A 24 -1.64 -6.96 -3.68
C VAL A 24 -1.52 -7.38 -2.23
N ASN A 25 -0.43 -6.98 -1.60
CA ASN A 25 -0.18 -7.27 -0.19
C ASN A 25 0.01 -5.97 0.56
N GLU A 26 -0.67 -5.82 1.69
CA GLU A 26 -0.50 -4.69 2.59
C GLU A 26 -0.24 -5.25 3.97
N LYS A 27 0.94 -5.01 4.51
CA LYS A 27 1.37 -5.56 5.79
C LYS A 27 1.73 -4.45 6.76
N GLY A 28 1.41 -4.66 8.03
CA GLY A 28 1.77 -3.71 9.08
C GLY A 28 0.84 -2.52 9.16
N LEU A 29 -0.28 -2.55 8.47
CA LEU A 29 -1.31 -1.51 8.51
C LEU A 29 -2.52 -2.00 9.27
N LEU A 30 -3.45 -1.09 9.54
CA LEU A 30 -4.67 -1.44 10.31
C LEU A 30 -5.46 -2.56 9.64
N TYR A 31 -5.63 -2.49 8.33
CA TYR A 31 -6.29 -3.53 7.55
C TYR A 31 -5.27 -4.15 6.62
N GLU A 32 -4.92 -5.39 6.85
CA GLU A 32 -3.95 -6.08 6.02
C GLU A 32 -4.62 -6.78 4.86
N LEU A 33 -3.92 -6.81 3.73
CA LEU A 33 -4.34 -7.57 2.57
C LEU A 33 -3.27 -8.60 2.24
N SER A 34 -3.71 -9.76 1.79
CA SER A 34 -2.79 -10.83 1.41
C SER A 34 -3.26 -11.40 0.08
N ASP A 35 -2.42 -11.23 -0.95
CA ASP A 35 -2.70 -11.74 -2.28
C ASP A 35 -4.07 -11.28 -2.79
N ALA A 36 -4.37 -10.02 -2.56
CA ALA A 36 -5.67 -9.45 -2.89
C ALA A 36 -5.72 -8.97 -4.34
N VAL A 37 -6.94 -8.78 -4.83
CA VAL A 37 -7.19 -8.20 -6.14
C VAL A 37 -7.88 -6.86 -5.93
N LEU A 38 -7.31 -5.81 -6.50
CA LEU A 38 -7.93 -4.49 -6.51
C LEU A 38 -8.36 -4.15 -7.91
N THR A 39 -9.52 -3.56 -8.04
CA THR A 39 -10.03 -3.10 -9.34
C THR A 39 -10.30 -1.61 -9.26
N SER A 40 -10.32 -0.94 -10.42
CA SER A 40 -10.49 0.51 -10.45
C SER A 40 -11.92 0.94 -10.09
N ASP A 41 -12.88 0.04 -10.22
CA ASP A 41 -14.29 0.34 -9.94
C ASP A 41 -14.75 -0.19 -8.58
N PHE A 42 -13.86 -0.80 -7.82
CA PHE A 42 -14.20 -1.36 -6.52
C PHE A 42 -13.06 -1.08 -5.53
N PRO A 43 -13.14 0.00 -4.77
CA PRO A 43 -12.02 0.51 -3.97
C PRO A 43 -11.78 -0.25 -2.68
N LEU A 44 -11.59 -1.55 -2.76
CA LEU A 44 -11.25 -2.37 -1.61
C LEU A 44 -9.88 -1.93 -1.06
N GLY A 45 -9.80 -1.74 0.24
CA GLY A 45 -8.55 -1.38 0.90
C GLY A 45 -8.10 0.06 0.69
N VAL A 46 -8.98 0.91 0.19
CA VAL A 46 -8.64 2.30 -0.12
C VAL A 46 -8.25 3.09 1.13
N SER A 47 -8.95 2.88 2.23
CA SER A 47 -8.71 3.64 3.44
C SER A 47 -8.05 2.77 4.50
N ASN A 48 -6.84 3.13 4.90
CA ASN A 48 -6.05 2.36 5.86
C ASN A 48 -5.28 3.31 6.77
N GLU A 49 -4.60 2.77 7.77
CA GLU A 49 -3.85 3.57 8.73
C GLU A 49 -2.52 2.92 9.08
N PHE A 50 -1.52 3.75 9.33
CA PHE A 50 -0.27 3.30 9.93
C PHE A 50 -0.49 2.98 11.41
N LEU A 51 0.19 1.94 11.89
CA LEU A 51 0.02 1.45 13.26
C LEU A 51 1.23 1.74 14.17
N GLY A 52 2.17 2.57 13.72
CA GLY A 52 3.36 2.83 14.52
C GLY A 52 4.38 1.71 14.43
N LYS A 53 4.31 0.91 13.39
CA LYS A 53 5.28 -0.15 13.10
C LYS A 53 5.60 -0.16 11.62
N SER A 54 6.66 -0.84 11.25
CA SER A 54 7.04 -0.96 9.83
C SER A 54 5.90 -1.55 9.03
N SER A 55 5.72 -1.06 7.83
CA SER A 55 4.68 -1.57 6.94
C SER A 55 5.20 -1.68 5.52
N SER A 56 4.51 -2.45 4.70
CA SER A 56 4.90 -2.62 3.32
C SER A 56 3.68 -2.83 2.44
N ILE A 57 3.81 -2.41 1.20
CA ILE A 57 2.78 -2.60 0.18
C ILE A 57 3.47 -3.11 -1.07
N SER A 58 2.91 -4.15 -1.67
CA SER A 58 3.45 -4.71 -2.90
C SER A 58 2.32 -5.11 -3.83
N VAL A 59 2.64 -5.21 -5.11
CA VAL A 59 1.72 -5.67 -6.14
C VAL A 59 2.48 -6.56 -7.09
N GLU A 60 1.87 -7.67 -7.47
CA GLU A 60 2.50 -8.63 -8.38
C GLU A 60 2.30 -8.23 -9.82
N LYS A 61 1.06 -7.91 -10.19
CA LYS A 61 0.72 -7.44 -11.54
C LYS A 61 -0.27 -6.31 -11.46
N GLY A 62 -0.07 -5.31 -12.30
CA GLY A 62 -0.93 -4.15 -12.35
C GLY A 62 -0.22 -2.91 -11.86
N LYS A 63 -1.00 -1.87 -11.63
CA LYS A 63 -0.48 -0.59 -11.13
C LYS A 63 -1.36 -0.09 -10.01
N ILE A 64 -0.73 0.33 -8.93
CA ILE A 64 -1.45 0.88 -7.79
C ILE A 64 -0.97 2.29 -7.52
N CYS A 65 -1.87 3.09 -6.99
CA CYS A 65 -1.58 4.44 -6.53
C CYS A 65 -1.65 4.42 -5.01
N ILE A 66 -0.66 5.01 -4.36
CA ILE A 66 -0.58 5.07 -2.91
C ILE A 66 -0.54 6.54 -2.51
N ILE A 67 -1.46 6.93 -1.66
CA ILE A 67 -1.54 8.29 -1.13
C ILE A 67 -1.46 8.21 0.38
N TRP A 68 -0.51 8.92 0.98
CA TRP A 68 -0.38 8.89 2.43
C TRP A 68 0.04 10.25 2.97
N ASP A 69 -0.14 10.39 4.28
CA ASP A 69 0.19 11.61 4.99
C ASP A 69 1.69 11.56 5.33
N ASN A 70 2.51 12.22 4.55
CA ASN A 70 3.96 12.13 4.65
C ASN A 70 4.52 13.24 5.55
N LYS A 71 3.98 13.37 6.76
CA LYS A 71 4.44 14.37 7.71
C LYS A 71 5.63 13.90 8.52
N LYS A 72 5.77 12.61 8.71
CA LYS A 72 6.84 12.04 9.53
C LYS A 72 7.12 10.63 9.05
N GLY A 73 8.36 10.21 9.23
CA GLY A 73 8.79 8.88 8.82
C GLY A 73 9.37 8.89 7.41
N SER A 74 9.73 7.73 6.94
CA SER A 74 10.36 7.58 5.65
C SER A 74 9.79 6.38 4.92
N PHE A 75 10.02 6.33 3.62
CA PHE A 75 9.63 5.20 2.80
C PHE A 75 10.78 4.82 1.89
N ASN A 76 10.74 3.60 1.41
CA ASN A 76 11.78 3.08 0.55
C ASN A 76 11.18 2.07 -0.42
N PHE A 77 11.54 2.18 -1.69
CA PHE A 77 11.13 1.20 -2.69
C PHE A 77 12.06 0.01 -2.58
N GLY A 78 11.46 -1.17 -2.42
CA GLY A 78 12.20 -2.41 -2.35
C GLY A 78 12.03 -3.23 -3.62
N GLY A 79 12.95 -4.17 -3.85
CA GLY A 79 12.89 -5.05 -4.98
C GLY A 79 13.22 -4.38 -6.31
N ASN A 80 12.79 -5.00 -7.39
CA ASN A 80 13.01 -4.47 -8.72
C ASN A 80 11.83 -3.62 -9.16
N TYR A 81 12.14 -2.45 -9.63
CA TYR A 81 11.15 -1.58 -10.26
C TYR A 81 11.85 -0.82 -11.36
N GLU A 82 11.17 -0.64 -12.44
CA GLU A 82 11.80 -0.01 -13.59
C GLU A 82 10.90 0.88 -14.30
#